data_6917f91b27eec96264c668bf547601f0
#
_entry.id   6917f91b27eec96264c668bf547601f0
#
_cell.length_a   1.000
_cell.length_b   1.000
_cell.length_c   1.000
_cell.angle_alpha   90.00
_cell.angle_beta   90.00
_cell.angle_gamma   90.00
#
_symmetry.space_group_name_H-M   'P 1'
#
loop_
_entity.id
_entity.type
_entity.pdbx_description
1 polymer ?
#
loop_
_entity_poly.entity_id
_entity_poly.type
_entity_poly.pdbx_seq_one_letter_code
_entity_poly.pdbx_strand_id
1 'polypeptide(L)'
;MGAGRIGKMHAKIISAHPNAKLKYVYDVNKKFANDVARLTECKIASKPEEAINSKEIDAVLIASATPTHTKFITMAAKAGKAIFCEKPIDLDIKKVNECLNQIKNTKVPIQIGFN
;
A
#
# COMPACT_ATOMS: atom_id res chain seq x y z
N MET A 1 3.20 -0.89 -0.28
CA MET A 1 3.72 0.46 -0.51
C MET A 1 4.33 0.97 0.77
N GLY A 2 5.66 1.22 0.77
CA GLY A 2 6.41 1.55 1.98
C GLY A 2 7.00 0.31 2.67
N ALA A 3 8.33 0.31 2.87
CA ALA A 3 9.09 -0.78 3.47
C ALA A 3 9.93 -0.33 4.68
N GLY A 4 9.60 0.82 5.25
CA GLY A 4 10.15 1.29 6.51
C GLY A 4 9.74 0.40 7.69
N ARG A 5 9.95 0.84 8.92
CA ARG A 5 9.68 0.04 10.12
C ARG A 5 8.27 -0.57 10.13
N ILE A 6 7.25 0.23 9.87
CA ILE A 6 5.84 -0.23 9.89
C ILE A 6 5.55 -1.13 8.68
N GLY A 7 5.98 -0.74 7.48
CA GLY A 7 5.80 -1.56 6.28
C GLY A 7 6.46 -2.93 6.39
N LYS A 8 7.66 -3.00 6.96
CA LYS A 8 8.37 -4.25 7.22
C LYS A 8 7.62 -5.14 8.23
N MET A 9 7.05 -4.55 9.27
CA MET A 9 6.20 -5.27 10.22
C MET A 9 4.98 -5.90 9.53
N HIS A 10 4.24 -5.11 8.76
CA HIS A 10 3.10 -5.60 8.01
C HIS A 10 3.50 -6.68 6.99
N ALA A 11 4.61 -6.50 6.29
CA ALA A 11 5.11 -7.48 5.33
C ALA A 11 5.34 -8.85 5.96
N LYS A 12 5.93 -8.88 7.16
CA LYS A 12 6.13 -10.12 7.93
C LYS A 12 4.79 -10.76 8.32
N ILE A 13 3.82 -9.96 8.77
CA ILE A 13 2.50 -10.45 9.16
C ILE A 13 1.78 -11.07 7.95
N ILE A 14 1.77 -10.36 6.81
CA ILE A 14 1.13 -10.85 5.57
C ILE A 14 1.81 -12.14 5.11
N SER A 15 3.14 -12.17 5.09
CA SER A 15 3.91 -13.33 4.66
C SER A 15 3.69 -14.58 5.52
N ALA A 16 3.38 -14.40 6.80
CA ALA A 16 3.09 -15.48 7.73
C ALA A 16 1.61 -15.90 7.73
N HIS A 17 0.72 -15.10 7.11
CA HIS A 17 -0.72 -15.36 7.17
C HIS A 17 -1.13 -16.44 6.14
N PRO A 18 -1.89 -17.48 6.55
CA PRO A 18 -2.19 -18.63 5.67
C PRO A 18 -3.05 -18.27 4.45
N ASN A 19 -3.87 -17.22 4.55
CA ASN A 19 -4.79 -16.80 3.48
C ASN A 19 -4.32 -15.54 2.73
N ALA A 20 -3.05 -15.16 2.88
CA ALA A 20 -2.48 -14.00 2.21
C ALA A 20 -1.13 -14.36 1.58
N LYS A 21 -0.82 -13.70 0.47
CA LYS A 21 0.48 -13.84 -0.19
C LYS A 21 1.03 -12.46 -0.53
N LEU A 22 2.19 -12.13 0.01
CA LEU A 22 2.90 -10.91 -0.34
C LEU A 22 3.57 -11.10 -1.71
N LYS A 23 3.08 -10.40 -2.72
CA LYS A 23 3.59 -10.50 -4.10
C LYS A 23 4.65 -9.46 -4.41
N TYR A 24 4.42 -8.22 -4.01
CA TYR A 24 5.29 -7.09 -4.31
C TYR A 24 5.56 -6.23 -3.09
N VAL A 25 6.74 -5.63 -3.08
CA VAL A 25 7.10 -4.51 -2.22
C VAL A 25 7.59 -3.35 -3.08
N TYR A 26 7.24 -2.14 -2.69
CA TYR A 26 7.76 -0.90 -3.27
C TYR A 26 8.17 0.06 -2.16
N ASP A 27 9.35 0.64 -2.31
CA ASP A 27 9.83 1.78 -1.51
C ASP A 27 10.78 2.61 -2.35
N VAL A 28 10.75 3.94 -2.16
CA VAL A 28 11.74 4.84 -2.80
C VAL A 28 13.16 4.56 -2.31
N ASN A 29 13.30 4.08 -1.07
CA ASN A 29 14.55 3.59 -0.53
C ASN A 29 14.73 2.11 -0.92
N LYS A 30 15.59 1.89 -1.90
CA LYS A 30 15.88 0.54 -2.41
C LYS A 30 16.38 -0.44 -1.35
N LYS A 31 17.12 0.06 -0.34
CA LYS A 31 17.59 -0.78 0.77
C LYS A 31 16.41 -1.35 1.56
N PHE A 32 15.41 -0.54 1.88
CA PHE A 32 14.24 -1.01 2.60
C PHE A 32 13.43 -2.02 1.79
N ALA A 33 13.25 -1.78 0.49
CA ALA A 33 12.58 -2.75 -0.38
C ALA A 33 13.35 -4.08 -0.46
N ASN A 34 14.68 -4.03 -0.60
CA ASN A 34 15.55 -5.21 -0.60
C ASN A 34 15.47 -6.00 0.72
N ASP A 35 15.44 -5.31 1.86
CA ASP A 35 15.33 -5.96 3.17
C ASP A 35 14.02 -6.74 3.31
N VAL A 36 12.90 -6.15 2.88
CA VAL A 36 11.59 -6.83 2.87
C VAL A 36 11.59 -8.00 1.90
N ALA A 37 12.07 -7.82 0.68
CA ALA A 37 12.10 -8.88 -0.33
C ALA A 37 12.94 -10.09 0.13
N ARG A 38 14.07 -9.83 0.80
CA ARG A 38 14.92 -10.88 1.35
C ARG A 38 14.24 -11.69 2.45
N LEU A 39 13.42 -11.02 3.29
CA LEU A 39 12.70 -11.66 4.40
C LEU A 39 11.46 -12.42 3.94
N THR A 40 10.84 -12.02 2.86
CA THR A 40 9.50 -12.52 2.45
C THR A 40 9.48 -13.18 1.07
N GLU A 41 10.60 -13.14 0.36
CA GLU A 41 10.76 -13.68 -1.00
C GLU A 41 9.80 -13.05 -2.03
N CYS A 42 9.25 -11.86 -1.73
CA CYS A 42 8.40 -11.13 -2.68
C CYS A 42 9.23 -10.41 -3.75
N LYS A 43 8.57 -10.00 -4.83
CA LYS A 43 9.19 -9.18 -5.89
C LYS A 43 9.31 -7.72 -5.45
N ILE A 44 10.36 -7.05 -5.92
CA ILE A 44 10.52 -5.60 -5.77
C ILE A 44 9.95 -4.92 -7.01
N ALA A 45 8.98 -4.03 -6.82
CA ALA A 45 8.49 -3.19 -7.90
C ALA A 45 9.44 -2.01 -8.12
N SER A 46 9.76 -1.72 -9.38
CA SER A 46 10.61 -0.59 -9.76
C SER A 46 9.88 0.76 -9.62
N LYS A 47 8.56 0.73 -9.73
CA LYS A 47 7.64 1.86 -9.57
C LYS A 47 6.31 1.39 -9.01
N PRO A 48 5.52 2.27 -8.35
CA PRO A 48 4.25 1.86 -7.72
C PRO A 48 3.27 1.22 -8.70
N GLU A 49 3.20 1.73 -9.92
CA GLU A 49 2.29 1.29 -10.97
C GLU A 49 2.50 -0.18 -11.33
N GLU A 50 3.73 -0.66 -11.29
CA GLU A 50 4.05 -2.06 -11.59
C GLU A 50 3.33 -3.02 -10.65
N ALA A 51 3.33 -2.72 -9.36
CA ALA A 51 2.62 -3.54 -8.38
C ALA A 51 1.10 -3.28 -8.40
N ILE A 52 0.68 -2.02 -8.34
CA ILE A 52 -0.73 -1.66 -8.20
C ILE A 52 -1.56 -2.14 -9.40
N ASN A 53 -1.03 -2.03 -10.61
CA ASN A 53 -1.74 -2.43 -11.84
C ASN A 53 -1.58 -3.91 -12.19
N SER A 54 -0.80 -4.67 -11.44
CA SER A 54 -0.63 -6.10 -11.68
C SER A 54 -1.95 -6.85 -11.49
N LYS A 55 -2.28 -7.75 -12.41
CA LYS A 55 -3.45 -8.63 -12.31
C LYS A 55 -3.33 -9.65 -11.17
N GLU A 56 -2.12 -9.90 -10.69
CA GLU A 56 -1.86 -10.80 -9.56
C GLU A 56 -2.18 -10.17 -8.20
N ILE A 57 -2.50 -8.88 -8.15
CA ILE A 57 -2.73 -8.14 -6.91
C ILE A 57 -4.22 -7.92 -6.68
N ASP A 58 -4.71 -8.34 -5.52
CA ASP A 58 -6.08 -8.13 -5.06
C ASP A 58 -6.20 -6.93 -4.12
N ALA A 59 -5.14 -6.66 -3.35
CA ALA A 59 -5.14 -5.63 -2.32
C ALA A 59 -3.79 -4.93 -2.22
N VAL A 60 -3.83 -3.67 -1.78
CA VAL A 60 -2.65 -2.83 -1.57
C VAL A 60 -2.60 -2.37 -0.11
N LEU A 61 -1.49 -2.66 0.57
CA LEU A 61 -1.20 -2.13 1.90
C LEU A 61 -0.28 -0.91 1.74
N ILE A 62 -0.70 0.22 2.33
CA ILE A 62 0.00 1.51 2.27
C ILE A 62 0.54 1.83 3.66
N ALA A 63 1.86 1.78 3.82
CA ALA A 63 2.60 2.11 5.03
C ALA A 63 3.82 3.00 4.70
N SER A 64 3.71 3.78 3.63
CA SER A 64 4.70 4.75 3.17
C SER A 64 4.64 6.04 4.00
N ALA A 65 5.43 7.05 3.64
CA ALA A 65 5.35 8.36 4.30
C ALA A 65 3.97 8.99 4.10
N THR A 66 3.42 9.60 5.15
CA THR A 66 2.06 10.16 5.18
C THR A 66 1.71 11.02 3.96
N PRO A 67 2.59 11.92 3.45
CA PRO A 67 2.24 12.73 2.28
C PRO A 67 1.98 11.93 0.99
N THR A 68 2.28 10.64 0.98
CA THR A 68 2.07 9.77 -0.19
C THR A 68 0.81 8.91 -0.09
N HIS A 69 0.15 8.88 1.08
CA HIS A 69 -1.00 8.02 1.33
C HIS A 69 -2.15 8.28 0.36
N THR A 70 -2.61 9.52 0.24
CA THR A 70 -3.73 9.89 -0.65
C THR A 70 -3.45 9.56 -2.11
N LYS A 71 -2.21 9.74 -2.56
CA LYS A 71 -1.78 9.33 -3.90
C LYS A 71 -1.96 7.83 -4.11
N PHE A 72 -1.44 7.01 -3.20
CA PHE A 72 -1.51 5.56 -3.34
C PHE A 72 -2.92 5.02 -3.15
N ILE A 73 -3.73 5.61 -2.26
CA ILE A 73 -5.15 5.29 -2.13
C ILE A 73 -5.86 5.50 -3.46
N THR A 74 -5.68 6.68 -4.07
CA THR A 74 -6.31 7.02 -5.35
C THR A 74 -5.88 6.05 -6.46
N MET A 75 -4.59 5.76 -6.56
CA MET A 75 -4.06 4.83 -7.56
C MET A 75 -4.64 3.43 -7.38
N ALA A 76 -4.63 2.90 -6.17
CA ALA A 76 -5.13 1.55 -5.88
C ALA A 76 -6.64 1.44 -6.11
N ALA A 77 -7.42 2.43 -5.66
CA ALA A 77 -8.87 2.45 -5.87
C ALA A 77 -9.23 2.49 -7.36
N LYS A 78 -8.57 3.34 -8.15
CA LYS A 78 -8.77 3.40 -9.62
C LYS A 78 -8.36 2.11 -10.32
N ALA A 79 -7.42 1.37 -9.77
CA ALA A 79 -7.02 0.04 -10.27
C ALA A 79 -7.94 -1.10 -9.77
N GLY A 80 -8.98 -0.78 -8.99
CA GLY A 80 -9.93 -1.77 -8.48
C GLY A 80 -9.39 -2.63 -7.34
N LYS A 81 -8.36 -2.18 -6.63
CA LYS A 81 -7.73 -2.94 -5.54
C LYS A 81 -8.34 -2.58 -4.19
N ALA A 82 -8.54 -3.57 -3.34
CA ALA A 82 -8.84 -3.33 -1.92
C ALA A 82 -7.65 -2.63 -1.26
N ILE A 83 -7.91 -1.80 -0.25
CA ILE A 83 -6.89 -0.92 0.33
C ILE A 83 -6.89 -1.07 1.85
N PHE A 84 -5.70 -1.28 2.41
CA PHE A 84 -5.39 -0.98 3.80
C PHE A 84 -4.38 0.16 3.82
N CYS A 85 -4.68 1.23 4.53
CA CYS A 85 -3.78 2.37 4.65
C CYS A 85 -3.50 2.68 6.13
N GLU A 86 -2.22 2.83 6.47
CA GLU A 86 -1.83 3.30 7.80
C GLU A 86 -2.32 4.72 8.06
N LYS A 87 -2.57 4.99 9.33
CA LYS A 87 -2.97 6.31 9.79
C LYS A 87 -1.76 7.28 9.82
N PRO A 88 -1.99 8.58 9.70
CA PRO A 88 -3.21 9.24 9.23
C PRO A 88 -3.34 9.14 7.71
N ILE A 89 -4.53 9.34 7.17
CA ILE A 89 -4.73 9.37 5.70
C ILE A 89 -3.89 10.50 5.08
N ASP A 90 -3.96 11.69 5.66
CA ASP A 90 -3.08 12.82 5.38
C ASP A 90 -3.12 13.77 6.59
N LEU A 91 -2.20 14.71 6.68
CA LEU A 91 -2.18 15.78 7.68
C LEU A 91 -3.04 16.99 7.25
N ASP A 92 -3.43 17.05 5.99
CA ASP A 92 -4.26 18.10 5.41
C ASP A 92 -5.64 17.54 5.06
N ILE A 93 -6.67 18.02 5.77
CA ILE A 93 -8.05 17.57 5.55
C ILE A 93 -8.55 17.86 4.12
N LYS A 94 -8.04 18.91 3.46
CA LYS A 94 -8.39 19.19 2.06
C LYS A 94 -7.94 18.07 1.14
N LYS A 95 -6.71 17.59 1.31
CA LYS A 95 -6.19 16.44 0.54
C LYS A 95 -6.98 15.16 0.80
N VAL A 96 -7.40 14.93 2.04
CA VAL A 96 -8.27 13.79 2.38
C VAL A 96 -9.58 13.90 1.60
N ASN A 97 -10.23 15.06 1.64
CA ASN A 97 -11.51 15.29 0.96
C ASN A 97 -11.37 15.15 -0.57
N GLU A 98 -10.30 15.69 -1.15
CA GLU A 98 -10.00 15.54 -2.57
C GLU A 98 -9.83 14.07 -2.96
N CYS A 99 -9.07 13.32 -2.16
CA CYS A 99 -8.86 11.89 -2.34
C CYS A 99 -10.19 11.12 -2.31
N LEU A 100 -11.02 11.36 -1.28
CA LEU A 100 -12.33 10.71 -1.14
C LEU A 100 -13.25 11.04 -2.32
N ASN A 101 -13.25 12.29 -2.80
CA ASN A 101 -14.01 12.67 -3.99
C ASN A 101 -13.56 11.93 -5.25
N GLN A 102 -12.26 11.75 -5.42
CA GLN A 102 -11.72 11.05 -6.60
C GLN A 102 -12.06 9.55 -6.62
N ILE A 103 -12.30 8.94 -5.47
CA ILE A 103 -12.49 7.49 -5.36
C ILE A 103 -13.94 7.09 -4.99
N LYS A 104 -14.83 8.04 -4.76
CA LYS A 104 -16.21 7.79 -4.29
C LYS A 104 -17.02 6.80 -5.14
N ASN A 105 -16.72 6.69 -6.43
CA ASN A 105 -17.43 5.81 -7.36
C ASN A 105 -16.72 4.46 -7.59
N THR A 106 -15.55 4.23 -7.00
CA THR A 106 -14.76 3.00 -7.23
C THR A 106 -15.28 1.80 -6.48
N LYS A 107 -16.00 1.99 -5.36
CA LYS A 107 -16.62 0.94 -4.53
C LYS A 107 -15.65 -0.14 -4.02
N VAL A 108 -14.37 0.14 -3.96
CA VAL A 108 -13.39 -0.79 -3.39
C VAL A 108 -13.41 -0.76 -1.87
N PRO A 109 -13.16 -1.89 -1.17
CA PRO A 109 -13.00 -1.88 0.27
C PRO A 109 -11.78 -1.06 0.69
N ILE A 110 -11.96 -0.16 1.66
CA ILE A 110 -10.88 0.65 2.23
C ILE A 110 -10.94 0.55 3.74
N GLN A 111 -9.83 0.19 4.34
CA GLN A 111 -9.65 0.17 5.79
C GLN A 111 -8.48 1.07 6.17
N ILE A 112 -8.69 1.91 7.19
CA ILE A 112 -7.63 2.74 7.77
C ILE A 112 -7.16 2.10 9.07
N GLY A 113 -5.85 2.04 9.26
CA GLY A 113 -5.21 1.39 10.40
C GLY A 113 -5.25 2.23 11.67
N PHE A 114 -6.42 2.66 12.11
CA PHE A 114 -6.59 3.28 13.43
C PHE A 114 -6.42 2.24 14.55
N ASN A 115 -5.78 2.67 15.62
CA ASN A 115 -5.60 1.89 16.85
C ASN A 115 -6.35 2.50 18.04
#